data_8c64daa9152ba89c16135261b5c9e933
#
_entry.id   8c64daa9152ba89c16135261b5c9e933
#
_cell.length_a   1.000
_cell.length_b   1.000
_cell.length_c   1.000
_cell.angle_alpha   90.00
_cell.angle_beta   90.00
_cell.angle_gamma   90.00
#
_symmetry.space_group_name_H-M   'P 1'
#
loop_
_entity.id
_entity.type
_entity.pdbx_description
1 polymer ?
#
loop_
_entity_poly.entity_id
_entity_poly.type
_entity_poly.pdbx_seq_one_letter_code
_entity_poly.pdbx_strand_id
1 'polypeptide(L)'
;VQLSPLGFAACQSKNCTNRANITPQRGCSCLSCTNRAITTYFPMKWIVITSPDFVSGETLFIDRLFGHGLDLLHLRKPGSTIEACRELLRQIPERWHSRIVLHDHFPLTGEFLLHGVHLNRRCPHAPDGYMGSISCSCHSLEEVAKKKPTSDYVFLSPIFNSISKAGYEAAFSTAALQHAAEEGLIDAKVYALGGVSKEHIAQLKELSFGGAAFLGDVWRRMDDPTVDVYLDELRSLLS
;
A
#
# COMPACT_ATOMS: atom_id res chain seq x y z
N VAL A 1 49.32 -36.75 23.32
CA VAL A 1 48.20 -37.07 22.49
C VAL A 1 47.70 -35.76 21.87
N GLN A 2 48.09 -35.50 20.60
CA GLN A 2 47.75 -34.30 19.83
C GLN A 2 46.41 -34.50 19.15
N LEU A 3 45.52 -33.54 19.28
CA LEU A 3 44.30 -33.44 18.48
C LEU A 3 44.55 -32.45 17.31
N SER A 4 44.38 -32.93 16.08
CA SER A 4 44.47 -32.15 14.85
C SER A 4 43.20 -31.34 14.61
N PRO A 5 43.27 -30.11 14.08
CA PRO A 5 42.09 -29.34 13.69
C PRO A 5 41.62 -29.73 12.28
N LEU A 6 40.31 -29.94 12.15
CA LEU A 6 39.61 -30.13 10.88
C LEU A 6 39.66 -28.86 10.03
N GLY A 7 40.25 -29.01 8.85
CA GLY A 7 40.40 -27.94 7.86
C GLY A 7 39.08 -27.52 7.23
N PHE A 8 38.78 -26.24 7.27
CA PHE A 8 37.82 -25.59 6.39
C PHE A 8 38.43 -25.46 5.00
N ALA A 9 37.91 -26.19 4.04
CA ALA A 9 38.26 -26.01 2.63
C ALA A 9 37.56 -24.70 2.13
N ALA A 10 38.34 -23.63 1.97
CA ALA A 10 37.91 -22.42 1.34
C ALA A 10 37.71 -22.67 -0.16
N CYS A 11 36.52 -22.42 -0.66
CA CYS A 11 36.22 -22.42 -2.10
C CYS A 11 36.95 -21.24 -2.75
N GLN A 12 38.08 -21.53 -3.43
CA GLN A 12 38.81 -20.57 -4.27
C GLN A 12 38.26 -20.61 -5.70
N SER A 13 37.16 -19.92 -5.98
CA SER A 13 36.83 -19.51 -7.33
C SER A 13 36.91 -17.98 -7.44
N LYS A 14 37.98 -17.50 -8.04
CA LYS A 14 38.26 -16.09 -8.32
C LYS A 14 37.36 -15.58 -9.46
N ASN A 15 36.04 -15.42 -9.26
CA ASN A 15 35.18 -14.74 -10.25
C ASN A 15 33.75 -14.46 -9.72
N CYS A 16 33.59 -14.14 -8.44
CA CYS A 16 32.33 -13.61 -7.91
C CYS A 16 32.55 -12.19 -7.37
N THR A 17 32.91 -11.25 -8.25
CA THR A 17 32.86 -9.82 -7.92
C THR A 17 32.07 -9.08 -8.99
N ASN A 18 30.96 -8.49 -8.56
CA ASN A 18 30.24 -7.38 -9.18
C ASN A 18 30.09 -7.36 -10.71
N ARG A 19 28.94 -7.82 -11.20
CA ARG A 19 28.27 -7.19 -12.36
C ARG A 19 26.77 -7.45 -12.34
N ALA A 20 25.99 -6.39 -12.32
CA ALA A 20 24.60 -6.40 -12.74
C ALA A 20 24.51 -6.85 -14.20
N ASN A 21 23.96 -8.03 -14.44
CA ASN A 21 23.57 -8.72 -15.66
C ASN A 21 24.15 -10.14 -15.67
N ILE A 22 23.41 -11.10 -15.13
CA ILE A 22 23.70 -12.51 -15.28
C ILE A 22 22.51 -13.16 -15.97
N THR A 23 22.67 -13.43 -17.26
CA THR A 23 21.89 -14.45 -17.96
C THR A 23 22.23 -15.83 -17.37
N PRO A 24 21.28 -16.73 -17.12
CA PRO A 24 21.55 -18.03 -16.52
C PRO A 24 22.33 -18.92 -17.50
N GLN A 25 23.60 -19.23 -17.20
CA GLN A 25 24.31 -20.31 -17.85
C GLN A 25 23.89 -21.65 -17.27
N ARG A 26 23.38 -22.55 -18.12
CA ARG A 26 23.05 -23.93 -17.77
C ARG A 26 24.35 -24.68 -17.46
N GLY A 27 24.49 -25.21 -16.24
CA GLY A 27 25.56 -26.16 -15.93
C GLY A 27 26.29 -26.04 -14.60
N CYS A 28 25.75 -25.41 -13.57
CA CYS A 28 26.32 -25.45 -12.22
C CYS A 28 25.53 -26.41 -11.32
N SER A 29 26.11 -27.62 -11.06
CA SER A 29 25.55 -28.64 -10.15
C SER A 29 25.98 -28.42 -8.68
N CYS A 30 26.01 -27.20 -8.22
CA CYS A 30 26.30 -26.91 -6.81
C CYS A 30 24.98 -26.98 -5.98
N LEU A 31 24.85 -28.04 -5.20
CA LEU A 31 23.69 -28.28 -4.29
C LEU A 31 23.47 -27.22 -3.21
N SER A 32 24.35 -26.21 -3.09
CA SER A 32 24.22 -25.08 -2.17
C SER A 32 23.64 -23.80 -2.79
N CYS A 33 23.40 -23.79 -4.11
CA CYS A 33 22.69 -22.72 -4.80
C CYS A 33 21.20 -23.03 -4.89
N THR A 34 20.57 -23.45 -3.79
CA THR A 34 19.13 -23.39 -3.70
C THR A 34 18.74 -21.92 -3.72
N ASN A 35 18.05 -21.50 -4.76
CA ASN A 35 17.43 -20.21 -4.97
C ASN A 35 16.70 -19.73 -3.70
N ARG A 36 17.41 -19.13 -2.77
CA ARG A 36 16.84 -18.06 -1.96
C ARG A 36 16.86 -16.83 -2.86
N ALA A 37 15.82 -16.66 -3.66
CA ALA A 37 15.48 -15.36 -4.17
C ALA A 37 15.54 -14.44 -2.95
N ILE A 38 16.52 -13.53 -2.91
CA ILE A 38 16.50 -12.42 -1.95
C ILE A 38 15.28 -11.62 -2.40
N THR A 39 14.13 -11.92 -1.79
CA THR A 39 12.94 -11.12 -1.96
C THR A 39 13.28 -9.78 -1.31
N THR A 40 13.77 -8.84 -2.11
CA THR A 40 13.93 -7.45 -1.70
C THR A 40 12.51 -6.93 -1.51
N TYR A 41 12.00 -7.02 -0.27
CA TYR A 41 10.74 -6.38 0.08
C TYR A 41 10.96 -4.88 -0.03
N PHE A 42 10.30 -4.26 -1.01
CA PHE A 42 10.20 -2.80 -1.04
C PHE A 42 9.29 -2.36 0.12
N PRO A 43 9.60 -1.24 0.79
CA PRO A 43 8.71 -0.69 1.81
C PRO A 43 7.32 -0.47 1.21
N MET A 44 6.30 -1.02 1.87
CA MET A 44 4.91 -0.87 1.45
C MET A 44 4.40 0.52 1.79
N LYS A 45 3.61 1.10 0.90
CA LYS A 45 2.91 2.36 1.17
C LYS A 45 1.82 2.16 2.22
N TRP A 46 1.87 2.99 3.25
CA TRP A 46 0.84 3.08 4.27
C TRP A 46 -0.21 4.10 3.87
N ILE A 47 -1.44 3.65 3.66
CA ILE A 47 -2.56 4.50 3.26
C ILE A 47 -3.68 4.39 4.28
N VAL A 48 -4.29 5.52 4.61
CA VAL A 48 -5.53 5.56 5.38
C VAL A 48 -6.61 6.26 4.55
N ILE A 49 -7.77 5.63 4.45
CA ILE A 49 -8.97 6.24 3.88
C ILE A 49 -9.77 6.84 5.03
N THR A 50 -10.27 8.08 4.91
CA THR A 50 -11.06 8.72 5.96
C THR A 50 -12.36 7.97 6.24
N SER A 51 -12.89 8.10 7.46
CA SER A 51 -14.27 7.73 7.76
C SER A 51 -15.22 8.33 6.72
N PRO A 52 -16.28 7.63 6.29
CA PRO A 52 -17.27 8.20 5.37
C PRO A 52 -17.99 9.42 5.95
N ASP A 53 -18.16 9.45 7.27
CA ASP A 53 -18.79 10.55 8.01
C ASP A 53 -17.73 11.48 8.61
N PHE A 54 -18.08 12.75 8.81
CA PHE A 54 -17.24 13.67 9.58
C PHE A 54 -17.31 13.30 11.06
N VAL A 55 -16.14 13.10 11.69
CA VAL A 55 -16.02 12.70 13.08
C VAL A 55 -15.36 13.81 13.89
N SER A 56 -15.83 14.01 15.13
CA SER A 56 -15.19 14.97 16.05
C SER A 56 -13.73 14.56 16.30
N GLY A 57 -12.79 15.51 16.26
CA GLY A 57 -11.36 15.23 16.45
C GLY A 57 -10.64 14.60 15.23
N GLU A 58 -11.35 14.45 14.11
CA GLU A 58 -10.79 13.82 12.90
C GLU A 58 -9.49 14.47 12.43
N THR A 59 -9.42 15.80 12.40
CA THR A 59 -8.25 16.54 11.94
C THR A 59 -7.03 16.35 12.85
N LEU A 60 -7.24 16.27 14.15
CA LEU A 60 -6.19 15.97 15.12
C LEU A 60 -5.68 14.54 14.94
N PHE A 61 -6.57 13.59 14.68
CA PHE A 61 -6.18 12.22 14.43
C PHE A 61 -5.43 12.08 13.09
N ILE A 62 -5.83 12.81 12.05
CA ILE A 62 -5.10 12.88 10.77
C ILE A 62 -3.69 13.42 10.97
N ASP A 63 -3.51 14.51 11.73
CA ASP A 63 -2.18 15.04 12.05
C ASP A 63 -1.31 14.01 12.79
N ARG A 64 -1.92 13.29 13.75
CA ARG A 64 -1.29 12.18 14.48
C ARG A 64 -0.85 11.04 13.55
N LEU A 65 -1.71 10.58 12.63
CA LEU A 65 -1.38 9.56 11.64
C LEU A 65 -0.16 9.94 10.78
N PHE A 66 -0.12 11.17 10.30
CA PHE A 66 1.02 11.68 9.55
C PHE A 66 2.28 11.79 10.40
N GLY A 67 2.15 12.14 11.68
CA GLY A 67 3.24 12.15 12.66
C GLY A 67 3.90 10.77 12.84
N HIS A 68 3.11 9.68 12.76
CA HIS A 68 3.59 8.30 12.78
C HIS A 68 4.02 7.77 11.41
N GLY A 69 4.10 8.61 10.38
CA GLY A 69 4.67 8.25 9.08
C GLY A 69 3.66 7.73 8.06
N LEU A 70 2.36 8.04 8.19
CA LEU A 70 1.38 7.77 7.13
C LEU A 70 1.91 8.29 5.79
N ASP A 71 1.88 7.48 4.73
CA ASP A 71 2.34 7.91 3.39
C ASP A 71 1.29 8.77 2.68
N LEU A 72 0.05 8.32 2.59
CA LEU A 72 -1.05 9.04 1.94
C LEU A 72 -2.35 8.93 2.73
N LEU A 73 -3.09 10.04 2.79
CA LEU A 73 -4.47 10.07 3.26
C LEU A 73 -5.41 10.16 2.06
N HIS A 74 -6.36 9.24 1.94
CA HIS A 74 -7.43 9.32 0.97
C HIS A 74 -8.67 9.94 1.60
N LEU A 75 -8.95 11.19 1.26
CA LEU A 75 -10.13 11.91 1.75
C LEU A 75 -11.35 11.45 0.95
N ARG A 76 -12.23 10.71 1.63
CA ARG A 76 -13.44 10.13 1.07
C ARG A 76 -14.64 10.44 1.97
N LYS A 77 -15.48 11.39 1.53
CA LYS A 77 -16.69 11.86 2.23
C LYS A 77 -17.89 11.77 1.28
N PRO A 78 -18.40 10.54 1.01
CA PRO A 78 -19.46 10.36 0.01
C PRO A 78 -20.73 11.12 0.41
N GLY A 79 -21.30 11.86 -0.53
CA GLY A 79 -22.52 12.66 -0.31
C GLY A 79 -22.31 13.97 0.43
N SER A 80 -21.07 14.33 0.78
CA SER A 80 -20.76 15.65 1.38
C SER A 80 -20.79 16.76 0.34
N THR A 81 -20.89 18.01 0.81
CA THR A 81 -20.72 19.19 -0.04
C THR A 81 -19.22 19.51 -0.22
N ILE A 82 -18.89 20.24 -1.28
CA ILE A 82 -17.53 20.71 -1.51
C ILE A 82 -17.07 21.66 -0.39
N GLU A 83 -17.99 22.46 0.16
CA GLU A 83 -17.71 23.38 1.26
C GLU A 83 -17.33 22.65 2.54
N ALA A 84 -18.03 21.54 2.86
CA ALA A 84 -17.69 20.72 4.03
C ALA A 84 -16.31 20.07 3.90
N CYS A 85 -15.96 19.58 2.71
CA CYS A 85 -14.62 19.05 2.43
C CYS A 85 -13.55 20.14 2.45
N ARG A 86 -13.86 21.34 1.93
CA ARG A 86 -12.97 22.50 1.97
C ARG A 86 -12.67 22.90 3.42
N GLU A 87 -13.69 22.94 4.27
CA GLU A 87 -13.52 23.26 5.68
C GLU A 87 -12.67 22.22 6.42
N LEU A 88 -12.87 20.93 6.15
CA LEU A 88 -12.03 19.87 6.69
C LEU A 88 -10.56 20.06 6.27
N LEU A 89 -10.30 20.35 4.98
CA LEU A 89 -8.95 20.59 4.49
C LEU A 89 -8.27 21.80 5.14
N ARG A 90 -9.01 22.88 5.38
CA ARG A 90 -8.48 24.07 6.10
C ARG A 90 -8.03 23.76 7.52
N GLN A 91 -8.67 22.80 8.18
CA GLN A 91 -8.32 22.37 9.53
C GLN A 91 -7.15 21.39 9.59
N ILE A 92 -6.81 20.74 8.48
CA ILE A 92 -5.63 19.88 8.38
C ILE A 92 -4.40 20.76 8.15
N PRO A 93 -3.29 20.57 8.90
CA PRO A 93 -2.07 21.35 8.70
C PRO A 93 -1.56 21.28 7.23
N GLU A 94 -1.24 22.45 6.65
CA GLU A 94 -0.84 22.61 5.25
C GLU A 94 0.35 21.71 4.86
N ARG A 95 1.28 21.46 5.81
CA ARG A 95 2.42 20.56 5.59
C ARG A 95 2.03 19.15 5.12
N TRP A 96 0.77 18.74 5.31
CA TRP A 96 0.27 17.43 4.91
C TRP A 96 -0.52 17.42 3.60
N HIS A 97 -0.89 18.60 3.06
CA HIS A 97 -1.75 18.70 1.88
C HIS A 97 -1.19 17.93 0.68
N SER A 98 0.13 18.00 0.42
CA SER A 98 0.78 17.26 -0.66
C SER A 98 0.75 15.73 -0.50
N ARG A 99 0.16 15.23 0.58
CA ARG A 99 -0.01 13.80 0.87
C ARG A 99 -1.49 13.40 0.97
N ILE A 100 -2.42 14.25 0.52
CA ILE A 100 -3.86 14.00 0.54
C ILE A 100 -4.35 13.75 -0.89
N VAL A 101 -5.17 12.69 -1.06
CA VAL A 101 -5.79 12.29 -2.32
C VAL A 101 -7.31 12.40 -2.18
N LEU A 102 -7.99 13.03 -3.14
CA LEU A 102 -9.45 13.22 -3.12
C LEU A 102 -10.18 12.11 -3.87
N HIS A 103 -11.27 11.61 -3.30
CA HIS A 103 -12.22 10.71 -3.96
C HIS A 103 -13.38 11.40 -4.64
N ASP A 104 -13.68 12.64 -4.24
CA ASP A 104 -14.77 13.50 -4.74
C ASP A 104 -14.26 14.95 -4.71
N HIS A 105 -15.00 15.91 -5.30
CA HIS A 105 -14.68 17.35 -5.25
C HIS A 105 -13.28 17.70 -5.78
N PHE A 106 -12.87 17.12 -6.91
CA PHE A 106 -11.54 17.26 -7.50
C PHE A 106 -11.02 18.71 -7.70
N PRO A 107 -11.88 19.75 -7.93
CA PRO A 107 -11.37 21.12 -7.99
C PRO A 107 -10.59 21.59 -6.76
N LEU A 108 -10.82 20.99 -5.57
CA LEU A 108 -10.05 21.31 -4.36
C LEU A 108 -8.58 20.90 -4.44
N THR A 109 -8.18 20.01 -5.38
CA THR A 109 -6.77 19.62 -5.54
C THR A 109 -5.88 20.81 -5.89
N GLY A 110 -6.37 21.71 -6.77
CA GLY A 110 -5.67 22.93 -7.15
C GLY A 110 -5.71 24.01 -6.06
N GLU A 111 -6.81 24.10 -5.29
CA GLU A 111 -6.98 25.08 -4.22
C GLU A 111 -6.00 24.82 -3.04
N PHE A 112 -5.77 23.53 -2.71
CA PHE A 112 -4.95 23.11 -1.56
C PHE A 112 -3.62 22.47 -1.93
N LEU A 113 -3.23 22.41 -3.21
CA LEU A 113 -2.02 21.75 -3.70
C LEU A 113 -1.91 20.30 -3.23
N LEU A 114 -3.01 19.55 -3.37
CA LEU A 114 -3.10 18.18 -2.91
C LEU A 114 -2.32 17.21 -3.80
N HIS A 115 -2.05 16.00 -3.28
CA HIS A 115 -1.30 14.95 -3.96
C HIS A 115 -1.95 14.50 -5.28
N GLY A 116 -3.26 14.25 -5.24
CA GLY A 116 -3.91 13.65 -6.39
C GLY A 116 -5.40 13.39 -6.24
N VAL A 117 -5.92 12.64 -7.21
CA VAL A 117 -7.32 12.21 -7.27
C VAL A 117 -7.42 10.69 -7.32
N HIS A 118 -8.50 10.16 -6.75
CA HIS A 118 -8.84 8.75 -6.81
C HIS A 118 -10.12 8.54 -7.60
N LEU A 119 -10.00 7.96 -8.80
CA LEU A 119 -11.12 7.69 -9.68
C LEU A 119 -11.98 6.56 -9.15
N ASN A 120 -13.27 6.76 -9.14
CA ASN A 120 -14.25 5.82 -8.64
C ASN A 120 -15.56 5.92 -9.48
N ARG A 121 -16.58 5.10 -9.15
CA ARG A 121 -17.84 5.08 -9.92
C ARG A 121 -18.54 6.45 -9.96
N ARG A 122 -18.42 7.28 -8.91
CA ARG A 122 -19.05 8.62 -8.87
C ARG A 122 -18.26 9.65 -9.66
N CYS A 123 -16.93 9.54 -9.66
CA CYS A 123 -15.98 10.43 -10.32
C CYS A 123 -15.03 9.57 -11.19
N PRO A 124 -15.47 9.13 -12.37
CA PRO A 124 -14.73 8.17 -13.20
C PRO A 124 -13.61 8.81 -14.01
N HIS A 125 -13.56 10.14 -14.11
CA HIS A 125 -12.58 10.88 -14.92
C HIS A 125 -11.89 11.95 -14.07
N ALA A 126 -10.59 12.10 -14.30
CA ALA A 126 -9.85 13.26 -13.78
C ALA A 126 -10.28 14.54 -14.51
N PRO A 127 -10.09 15.73 -13.92
CA PRO A 127 -10.32 16.99 -14.62
C PRO A 127 -9.47 17.09 -15.89
N ASP A 128 -9.96 17.80 -16.90
CA ASP A 128 -9.22 18.02 -18.14
C ASP A 128 -7.88 18.70 -17.86
N GLY A 129 -6.80 18.18 -18.44
CA GLY A 129 -5.45 18.70 -18.25
C GLY A 129 -4.86 18.47 -16.85
N TYR A 130 -5.44 17.58 -16.03
CA TYR A 130 -4.94 17.28 -14.70
C TYR A 130 -3.54 16.64 -14.75
N MET A 131 -2.58 17.21 -14.03
CA MET A 131 -1.16 16.78 -14.00
C MET A 131 -0.74 16.16 -12.67
N GLY A 132 -1.64 16.07 -11.68
CA GLY A 132 -1.36 15.44 -10.40
C GLY A 132 -1.49 13.90 -10.46
N SER A 133 -1.24 13.25 -9.33
CA SER A 133 -1.34 11.79 -9.24
C SER A 133 -2.77 11.29 -9.46
N ILE A 134 -2.90 10.20 -10.21
CA ILE A 134 -4.18 9.55 -10.51
C ILE A 134 -4.13 8.11 -10.01
N SER A 135 -5.07 7.75 -9.16
CA SER A 135 -5.30 6.38 -8.71
C SER A 135 -6.75 5.96 -8.98
N CYS A 136 -7.04 4.66 -8.94
CA CYS A 136 -8.39 4.16 -9.10
C CYS A 136 -8.65 2.86 -8.35
N SER A 137 -9.94 2.53 -8.14
CA SER A 137 -10.37 1.25 -7.58
C SER A 137 -10.53 0.20 -8.66
N CYS A 138 -10.08 -1.04 -8.34
CA CYS A 138 -10.28 -2.25 -9.12
C CYS A 138 -10.96 -3.31 -8.24
N HIS A 139 -11.88 -4.05 -8.85
CA HIS A 139 -12.64 -5.11 -8.17
C HIS A 139 -12.43 -6.48 -8.82
N SER A 140 -11.56 -6.55 -9.83
CA SER A 140 -11.08 -7.80 -10.44
C SER A 140 -9.66 -7.63 -10.95
N LEU A 141 -8.99 -8.76 -11.22
CA LEU A 141 -7.63 -8.77 -11.79
C LEU A 141 -7.60 -8.20 -13.23
N GLU A 142 -8.68 -8.40 -13.99
CA GLU A 142 -8.85 -7.83 -15.32
C GLU A 142 -8.93 -6.29 -15.26
N GLU A 143 -9.61 -5.74 -14.25
CA GLU A 143 -9.63 -4.30 -14.02
C GLU A 143 -8.24 -3.76 -13.68
N VAL A 144 -7.44 -4.51 -12.88
CA VAL A 144 -6.04 -4.14 -12.61
C VAL A 144 -5.24 -4.09 -13.91
N ALA A 145 -5.31 -5.14 -14.73
CA ALA A 145 -4.59 -5.18 -16.01
C ALA A 145 -4.95 -4.00 -16.93
N LYS A 146 -6.23 -3.59 -16.93
CA LYS A 146 -6.74 -2.49 -17.77
C LYS A 146 -6.36 -1.10 -17.25
N LYS A 147 -6.45 -0.88 -15.91
CA LYS A 147 -6.35 0.46 -15.32
C LYS A 147 -4.93 0.81 -14.83
N LYS A 148 -4.15 -0.18 -14.39
CA LYS A 148 -2.78 0.04 -13.87
C LYS A 148 -1.86 0.79 -14.84
N PRO A 149 -1.87 0.56 -16.17
CA PRO A 149 -1.00 1.27 -17.09
C PRO A 149 -1.21 2.79 -17.16
N THR A 150 -2.42 3.26 -16.87
CA THR A 150 -2.81 4.68 -16.93
C THR A 150 -2.99 5.33 -15.55
N SER A 151 -2.60 4.62 -14.48
CA SER A 151 -2.68 5.08 -13.10
C SER A 151 -1.29 5.05 -12.45
N ASP A 152 -1.06 5.92 -11.48
CA ASP A 152 0.16 5.86 -10.67
C ASP A 152 0.12 4.62 -9.76
N TYR A 153 -1.06 4.32 -9.21
CA TYR A 153 -1.35 3.07 -8.49
C TYR A 153 -2.85 2.76 -8.55
N VAL A 154 -3.19 1.53 -8.21
CA VAL A 154 -4.58 1.07 -8.14
C VAL A 154 -4.85 0.38 -6.81
N PHE A 155 -6.09 0.51 -6.29
CA PHE A 155 -6.57 -0.34 -5.20
C PHE A 155 -7.22 -1.60 -5.77
N LEU A 156 -6.82 -2.77 -5.27
CA LEU A 156 -7.53 -4.02 -5.50
C LEU A 156 -8.35 -4.36 -4.25
N SER A 157 -9.66 -4.54 -4.39
CA SER A 157 -10.57 -4.75 -3.26
C SER A 157 -11.81 -5.59 -3.61
N PRO A 158 -12.38 -6.34 -2.63
CA PRO A 158 -11.87 -6.57 -1.29
C PRO A 158 -10.87 -7.73 -1.24
N ILE A 159 -9.72 -7.54 -0.56
CA ILE A 159 -8.69 -8.59 -0.43
C ILE A 159 -9.04 -9.55 0.72
N PHE A 160 -9.50 -9.03 1.85
CA PHE A 160 -9.88 -9.80 3.03
C PHE A 160 -11.35 -9.57 3.39
N ASN A 161 -11.90 -10.47 4.20
CA ASN A 161 -13.25 -10.32 4.74
C ASN A 161 -13.34 -9.03 5.56
N SER A 162 -14.43 -8.29 5.40
CA SER A 162 -14.61 -7.04 6.14
C SER A 162 -14.79 -7.30 7.62
N ILE A 163 -13.99 -6.63 8.46
CA ILE A 163 -14.12 -6.65 9.91
C ILE A 163 -15.35 -5.84 10.37
N SER A 164 -15.79 -4.88 9.57
CA SER A 164 -16.81 -3.87 9.95
C SER A 164 -18.14 -3.99 9.22
N LYS A 165 -18.24 -4.83 8.18
CA LYS A 165 -19.47 -5.00 7.39
C LYS A 165 -19.77 -6.48 7.20
N ALA A 166 -20.83 -6.96 7.82
CA ALA A 166 -21.36 -8.32 7.57
C ALA A 166 -21.70 -8.47 6.07
N GLY A 167 -21.24 -9.59 5.44
CA GLY A 167 -21.54 -9.91 4.04
C GLY A 167 -20.52 -9.39 3.00
N TYR A 168 -19.44 -8.76 3.39
CA TYR A 168 -18.31 -8.47 2.50
C TYR A 168 -17.24 -9.54 2.65
N GLU A 169 -17.32 -10.57 1.82
CA GLU A 169 -16.32 -11.63 1.74
C GLU A 169 -15.15 -11.25 0.84
N ALA A 170 -14.00 -11.89 1.05
CA ALA A 170 -12.84 -11.77 0.17
C ALA A 170 -13.25 -12.17 -1.26
N ALA A 171 -12.95 -11.31 -2.23
CA ALA A 171 -13.32 -11.53 -3.63
C ALA A 171 -12.32 -12.45 -4.37
N PHE A 172 -11.16 -12.72 -3.77
CA PHE A 172 -10.05 -13.41 -4.41
C PHE A 172 -9.57 -14.59 -3.55
N SER A 173 -9.32 -15.73 -4.19
CA SER A 173 -8.60 -16.81 -3.52
C SER A 173 -7.12 -16.47 -3.39
N THR A 174 -6.46 -16.97 -2.34
CA THR A 174 -5.00 -16.80 -2.16
C THR A 174 -4.22 -17.30 -3.38
N ALA A 175 -4.63 -18.41 -3.97
CA ALA A 175 -4.00 -18.98 -5.18
C ALA A 175 -4.10 -18.04 -6.38
N ALA A 176 -5.24 -17.35 -6.58
CA ALA A 176 -5.41 -16.38 -7.66
C ALA A 176 -4.52 -15.14 -7.46
N LEU A 177 -4.41 -14.64 -6.23
CA LEU A 177 -3.53 -13.51 -5.91
C LEU A 177 -2.06 -13.89 -6.08
N GLN A 178 -1.67 -15.11 -5.67
CA GLN A 178 -0.31 -15.60 -5.82
C GLN A 178 0.08 -15.74 -7.29
N HIS A 179 -0.78 -16.33 -8.12
CA HIS A 179 -0.56 -16.41 -9.56
C HIS A 179 -0.45 -15.02 -10.21
N ALA A 180 -1.32 -14.07 -9.83
CA ALA A 180 -1.26 -12.71 -10.31
C ALA A 180 0.04 -11.96 -9.90
N ALA A 181 0.59 -12.27 -8.73
CA ALA A 181 1.88 -11.75 -8.28
C ALA A 181 3.05 -12.38 -9.07
N GLU A 182 3.02 -13.70 -9.30
CA GLU A 182 4.03 -14.42 -10.12
C GLU A 182 4.07 -13.91 -11.57
N GLU A 183 2.92 -13.54 -12.13
CA GLU A 183 2.81 -12.95 -13.46
C GLU A 183 3.16 -11.43 -13.50
N GLY A 184 3.45 -10.80 -12.36
CA GLY A 184 3.76 -9.38 -12.26
C GLY A 184 2.54 -8.47 -12.44
N LEU A 185 1.32 -9.02 -12.37
CA LEU A 185 0.11 -8.22 -12.39
C LEU A 185 -0.07 -7.47 -11.07
N ILE A 186 0.21 -8.13 -9.93
CA ILE A 186 0.35 -7.49 -8.62
C ILE A 186 1.82 -7.10 -8.44
N ASP A 187 2.08 -5.82 -8.22
CA ASP A 187 3.41 -5.21 -8.10
C ASP A 187 3.38 -3.96 -7.20
N ALA A 188 4.45 -3.18 -7.22
CA ALA A 188 4.60 -1.94 -6.46
C ALA A 188 3.49 -0.89 -6.72
N LYS A 189 2.69 -1.02 -7.78
CA LYS A 189 1.56 -0.14 -8.11
C LYS A 189 0.20 -0.68 -7.67
N VAL A 190 0.12 -1.89 -7.13
CA VAL A 190 -1.16 -2.48 -6.68
C VAL A 190 -1.21 -2.47 -5.16
N TYR A 191 -2.21 -1.81 -4.61
CA TYR A 191 -2.38 -1.63 -3.18
C TYR A 191 -3.61 -2.38 -2.69
N ALA A 192 -3.45 -3.11 -1.58
CA ALA A 192 -4.52 -3.91 -1.01
C ALA A 192 -5.54 -3.03 -0.26
N LEU A 193 -6.82 -3.27 -0.48
CA LEU A 193 -7.92 -2.63 0.24
C LEU A 193 -9.02 -3.66 0.58
N GLY A 194 -9.71 -3.43 1.69
CA GLY A 194 -10.82 -4.26 2.18
C GLY A 194 -10.36 -5.32 3.16
N GLY A 195 -10.81 -5.20 4.41
CA GLY A 195 -10.47 -6.08 5.52
C GLY A 195 -9.01 -6.05 5.97
N VAL A 196 -8.21 -5.09 5.48
CA VAL A 196 -6.79 -4.99 5.81
C VAL A 196 -6.59 -4.57 7.26
N SER A 197 -5.74 -5.31 7.97
CA SER A 197 -5.25 -5.02 9.32
C SER A 197 -3.75 -5.33 9.41
N LYS A 198 -3.11 -5.01 10.54
CA LYS A 198 -1.67 -5.24 10.72
C LYS A 198 -1.26 -6.71 10.56
N GLU A 199 -2.14 -7.64 10.92
CA GLU A 199 -1.91 -9.08 10.85
C GLU A 199 -1.74 -9.59 9.41
N HIS A 200 -2.25 -8.84 8.44
CA HIS A 200 -2.19 -9.20 7.01
C HIS A 200 -0.92 -8.71 6.30
N ILE A 201 -0.11 -7.85 6.92
CA ILE A 201 1.02 -7.18 6.24
C ILE A 201 2.04 -8.18 5.70
N ALA A 202 2.38 -9.21 6.48
CA ALA A 202 3.33 -10.25 6.03
C ALA A 202 2.85 -10.94 4.75
N GLN A 203 1.58 -11.35 4.72
CA GLN A 203 0.97 -11.98 3.55
C GLN A 203 0.92 -11.02 2.34
N LEU A 204 0.61 -9.75 2.55
CA LEU A 204 0.58 -8.75 1.47
C LEU A 204 1.98 -8.52 0.87
N LYS A 205 3.03 -8.54 1.69
CA LYS A 205 4.43 -8.50 1.22
C LYS A 205 4.77 -9.72 0.37
N GLU A 206 4.42 -10.93 0.81
CA GLU A 206 4.61 -12.17 0.06
C GLU A 206 3.89 -12.15 -1.31
N LEU A 207 2.72 -11.51 -1.36
CA LEU A 207 1.93 -11.32 -2.57
C LEU A 207 2.37 -10.10 -3.42
N SER A 208 3.51 -9.47 -3.09
CA SER A 208 4.09 -8.35 -3.84
C SER A 208 3.23 -7.09 -3.94
N PHE A 209 2.29 -6.88 -3.01
CA PHE A 209 1.54 -5.63 -2.96
C PHE A 209 2.46 -4.45 -2.61
N GLY A 210 2.36 -3.36 -3.36
CA GLY A 210 3.13 -2.14 -3.14
C GLY A 210 2.61 -1.25 -2.01
N GLY A 211 1.41 -1.51 -1.49
CA GLY A 211 0.81 -0.75 -0.40
C GLY A 211 -0.38 -1.42 0.23
N ALA A 212 -0.77 -0.93 1.41
CA ALA A 212 -1.91 -1.38 2.18
C ALA A 212 -2.77 -0.18 2.60
N ALA A 213 -4.07 -0.24 2.32
CA ALA A 213 -5.03 0.81 2.65
C ALA A 213 -5.95 0.37 3.79
N PHE A 214 -5.94 1.16 4.84
CA PHE A 214 -6.68 0.93 6.08
C PHE A 214 -7.87 1.89 6.18
N LEU A 215 -8.96 1.42 6.76
CA LEU A 215 -10.12 2.23 7.08
C LEU A 215 -10.60 1.87 8.50
N GLY A 216 -11.47 0.89 8.64
CA GLY A 216 -12.10 0.55 9.90
C GLY A 216 -11.12 0.13 11.00
N ASP A 217 -10.01 -0.52 10.63
CA ASP A 217 -9.00 -0.97 11.60
C ASP A 217 -8.28 0.19 12.29
N VAL A 218 -8.06 1.30 11.59
CA VAL A 218 -7.42 2.51 12.13
C VAL A 218 -8.44 3.39 12.84
N TRP A 219 -9.59 3.70 12.20
CA TRP A 219 -10.56 4.64 12.75
C TRP A 219 -11.21 4.18 14.05
N ARG A 220 -11.46 2.87 14.23
CA ARG A 220 -12.00 2.34 15.50
C ARG A 220 -11.07 2.52 16.71
N ARG A 221 -9.78 2.84 16.46
CA ARG A 221 -8.75 3.06 17.49
C ARG A 221 -8.50 4.54 17.78
N MET A 222 -9.23 5.44 17.16
CA MET A 222 -9.00 6.89 17.26
C MET A 222 -8.95 7.37 18.72
N ASP A 223 -9.83 6.84 19.57
CA ASP A 223 -9.92 7.18 20.99
C ASP A 223 -9.22 6.18 21.92
N ASP A 224 -8.49 5.19 21.36
CA ASP A 224 -7.74 4.22 22.13
C ASP A 224 -6.47 4.87 22.70
N PRO A 225 -6.24 4.83 24.02
CA PRO A 225 -5.03 5.41 24.63
C PRO A 225 -3.73 4.74 24.15
N THR A 226 -3.79 3.53 23.59
CA THR A 226 -2.65 2.77 23.07
C THR A 226 -2.45 2.93 21.56
N VAL A 227 -3.20 3.85 20.91
CA VAL A 227 -3.17 3.98 19.44
C VAL A 227 -1.77 4.30 18.90
N ASP A 228 -0.95 5.10 19.61
CA ASP A 228 0.41 5.42 19.16
C ASP A 228 1.28 4.17 19.05
N VAL A 229 1.21 3.28 20.03
CA VAL A 229 1.94 2.00 20.00
C VAL A 229 1.50 1.18 18.79
N TYR A 230 0.19 1.13 18.54
CA TYR A 230 -0.35 0.44 17.36
C TYR A 230 0.15 1.05 16.04
N LEU A 231 0.19 2.39 15.93
CA LEU A 231 0.64 3.09 14.72
C LEU A 231 2.15 2.89 14.47
N ASP A 232 2.97 2.90 15.52
CA ASP A 232 4.42 2.62 15.44
C ASP A 232 4.69 1.17 15.01
N GLU A 233 3.96 0.20 15.58
CA GLU A 233 4.03 -1.20 15.16
C GLU A 233 3.64 -1.36 13.68
N LEU A 234 2.53 -0.72 13.27
CA LEU A 234 2.06 -0.76 11.89
C LEU A 234 3.10 -0.17 10.93
N ARG A 235 3.69 0.98 11.27
CA ARG A 235 4.76 1.59 10.47
C ARG A 235 5.97 0.66 10.36
N SER A 236 6.38 0.06 11.46
CA SER A 236 7.50 -0.91 11.47
C SER A 236 7.23 -2.11 10.58
N LEU A 237 6.00 -2.63 10.59
CA LEU A 237 5.62 -3.76 9.75
C LEU A 237 5.59 -3.40 8.26
N LEU A 238 5.27 -2.15 7.87
CA LEU A 238 5.20 -1.69 6.48
C LEU A 238 6.57 -1.28 5.90
N SER A 239 7.56 -1.07 6.74
CA SER A 239 8.95 -0.71 6.38
C SER A 239 9.82 -1.90 5.87
#